data_879bde18d619823f06475d98e60d7e06
#
_entry.id   879bde18d619823f06475d98e60d7e06
#
_cell.length_a   1.000
_cell.length_b   1.000
_cell.length_c   1.000
_cell.angle_alpha   90.00
_cell.angle_beta   90.00
_cell.angle_gamma   90.00
#
_symmetry.space_group_name_H-M   'P 1'
#
loop_
_entity.id
_entity.type
_entity.pdbx_description
1 polymer ?
#
loop_
_entity_poly.entity_id
_entity_poly.type
_entity_poly.pdbx_seq_one_letter_code
_entity_poly.pdbx_strand_id
1 'polypeptide(L)'
;MAPVQKLGNIDLKKRTSQKFAFGFFTLLSYLVVAILFVILGFIIIKGGSVISWDFLTKAPEEGMTKGGIFPAIVGTFYLIVGSSIISFPIGIMSGIYMNEYATNGKVVRFIRIMTNNLSGVPSVVFGLLGMSLFVNALGWGD
;
A
#
# COMPACT_ATOMS: atom_id res chain seq x y z
N MET A 1 -16.53 54.48 -1.46
CA MET A 1 -15.24 54.07 -0.83
C MET A 1 -15.53 52.98 0.19
N ALA A 2 -15.38 51.70 -0.18
CA ALA A 2 -15.60 50.57 0.69
C ALA A 2 -14.28 50.15 1.37
N PRO A 3 -14.31 49.64 2.59
CA PRO A 3 -13.17 49.65 3.50
C PRO A 3 -12.16 48.52 3.17
N VAL A 4 -11.02 48.95 2.66
CA VAL A 4 -9.81 48.12 2.44
C VAL A 4 -9.31 47.47 3.75
N GLN A 5 -9.66 47.99 4.90
CA GLN A 5 -9.27 47.52 6.22
C GLN A 5 -9.88 46.16 6.63
N LYS A 6 -11.03 45.78 6.05
CA LYS A 6 -11.70 44.52 6.41
C LYS A 6 -11.07 43.28 5.77
N LEU A 7 -10.38 43.46 4.65
CA LEU A 7 -9.65 42.40 3.93
C LEU A 7 -8.38 41.97 4.66
N GLY A 8 -7.64 42.87 5.26
CA GLY A 8 -6.40 42.56 5.98
C GLY A 8 -6.59 41.70 7.23
N ASN A 9 -7.67 41.90 7.98
CA ASN A 9 -7.95 41.14 9.21
C ASN A 9 -8.43 39.71 8.92
N ILE A 10 -9.11 39.48 7.80
CA ILE A 10 -9.56 38.15 7.36
C ILE A 10 -8.35 37.33 6.91
N ASP A 11 -7.41 37.95 6.21
CA ASP A 11 -6.19 37.29 5.74
C ASP A 11 -5.24 36.90 6.89
N LEU A 12 -5.10 37.75 7.89
CA LEU A 12 -4.27 37.47 9.08
C LEU A 12 -4.84 36.30 9.89
N LYS A 13 -6.14 36.28 10.13
CA LYS A 13 -6.83 35.21 10.88
C LYS A 13 -6.78 33.90 10.12
N LYS A 14 -6.89 33.94 8.79
CA LYS A 14 -6.79 32.78 7.90
C LYS A 14 -5.36 32.21 7.88
N ARG A 15 -4.35 33.06 7.86
CA ARG A 15 -2.92 32.67 7.92
C ARG A 15 -2.55 32.05 9.26
N THR A 16 -3.07 32.55 10.37
CA THR A 16 -2.80 31.98 11.70
C THR A 16 -3.47 30.64 11.87
N SER A 17 -4.71 30.49 11.43
CA SER A 17 -5.42 29.20 11.42
C SER A 17 -4.75 28.16 10.52
N GLN A 18 -4.24 28.58 9.36
CA GLN A 18 -3.44 27.70 8.49
C GLN A 18 -2.14 27.24 9.17
N LYS A 19 -1.39 28.14 9.79
CA LYS A 19 -0.15 27.76 10.50
C LYS A 19 -0.41 26.76 11.64
N PHE A 20 -1.50 26.97 12.37
CA PHE A 20 -1.88 26.05 13.42
C PHE A 20 -2.28 24.67 12.87
N ALA A 21 -3.08 24.64 11.81
CA ALA A 21 -3.45 23.40 11.12
C ALA A 21 -2.21 22.68 10.57
N PHE A 22 -1.32 23.41 9.88
CA PHE A 22 -0.08 22.82 9.37
C PHE A 22 0.81 22.28 10.51
N GLY A 23 0.98 23.03 11.60
CA GLY A 23 1.72 22.59 12.78
C GLY A 23 1.13 21.32 13.39
N PHE A 24 -0.19 21.26 13.50
CA PHE A 24 -0.88 20.10 14.03
C PHE A 24 -0.69 18.85 13.13
N PHE A 25 -0.89 18.99 11.81
CA PHE A 25 -0.66 17.88 10.88
C PHE A 25 0.80 17.44 10.82
N THR A 26 1.73 18.39 10.90
CA THR A 26 3.16 18.09 10.97
C THR A 26 3.49 17.29 12.24
N LEU A 27 2.95 17.70 13.38
CA LEU A 27 3.13 16.97 14.65
C LEU A 27 2.55 15.54 14.57
N LEU A 28 1.34 15.39 14.00
CA LEU A 28 0.75 14.07 13.78
C LEU A 28 1.61 13.21 12.86
N SER A 29 2.16 13.78 11.80
CA SER A 29 3.05 13.07 10.88
C SER A 29 4.31 12.57 11.59
N TYR A 30 4.95 13.40 12.40
CA TYR A 30 6.10 12.98 13.21
C TYR A 30 5.74 11.88 14.21
N LEU A 31 4.56 11.98 14.84
CA LEU A 31 4.09 10.96 15.77
C LEU A 31 3.90 9.60 15.08
N VAL A 32 3.29 9.58 13.90
CA VAL A 32 3.12 8.35 13.12
C VAL A 32 4.47 7.75 12.73
N VAL A 33 5.40 8.60 12.27
CA VAL A 33 6.76 8.16 11.92
C VAL A 33 7.50 7.61 13.15
N ALA A 34 7.37 8.26 14.30
CA ALA A 34 7.98 7.79 15.54
C ALA A 34 7.43 6.41 15.96
N ILE A 35 6.11 6.22 15.90
CA ILE A 35 5.49 4.91 16.18
C ILE A 35 6.02 3.85 15.22
N LEU A 36 6.14 4.18 13.93
CA LEU A 36 6.68 3.26 12.93
C LEU A 36 8.12 2.85 13.29
N PHE A 37 8.98 3.81 13.65
CA PHE A 37 10.36 3.51 14.05
C PHE A 37 10.43 2.66 15.32
N VAL A 38 9.55 2.88 16.30
CA VAL A 38 9.48 2.05 17.51
C VAL A 38 9.09 0.61 17.16
N ILE A 39 8.08 0.43 16.32
CA ILE A 39 7.64 -0.91 15.87
C ILE A 39 8.76 -1.61 15.10
N LEU A 40 9.37 -0.93 14.13
CA LEU A 40 10.48 -1.50 13.34
C LEU A 40 11.67 -1.83 14.23
N GLY A 41 12.04 -0.95 15.13
CA GLY A 41 13.13 -1.18 16.08
C GLY A 41 12.85 -2.41 16.96
N PHE A 42 11.65 -2.54 17.47
CA PHE A 42 11.24 -3.72 18.25
C PHE A 42 11.35 -5.02 17.44
N ILE A 43 10.86 -5.01 16.20
CA ILE A 43 10.94 -6.17 15.30
C ILE A 43 12.39 -6.54 15.01
N ILE A 44 13.23 -5.56 14.68
CA ILE A 44 14.66 -5.79 14.36
C ILE A 44 15.40 -6.35 15.58
N ILE A 45 15.20 -5.77 16.76
CA ILE A 45 15.89 -6.22 17.98
C ILE A 45 15.45 -7.63 18.38
N LYS A 46 14.16 -7.92 18.32
CA LYS A 46 13.63 -9.24 18.70
C LYS A 46 13.84 -10.30 17.60
N GLY A 47 13.71 -9.92 16.34
CA GLY A 47 13.82 -10.84 15.21
C GLY A 47 15.27 -11.04 14.71
N GLY A 48 16.13 -10.05 14.91
CA GLY A 48 17.50 -10.09 14.38
C GLY A 48 18.34 -11.27 14.91
N SER A 49 18.12 -11.69 16.13
CA SER A 49 18.81 -12.83 16.74
C SER A 49 18.42 -14.18 16.14
N VAL A 50 17.25 -14.27 15.51
CA VAL A 50 16.74 -15.52 14.90
C VAL A 50 17.21 -15.66 13.46
N ILE A 51 17.60 -14.56 12.81
CA ILE A 51 18.07 -14.57 11.43
C ILE A 51 19.43 -15.23 11.37
N SER A 52 19.47 -16.45 10.86
CA SER A 52 20.68 -17.24 10.60
C SER A 52 20.66 -17.78 9.17
N TRP A 53 21.80 -18.26 8.69
CA TRP A 53 21.85 -18.87 7.37
C TRP A 53 20.95 -20.11 7.29
N ASP A 54 20.92 -20.88 8.35
CA ASP A 54 20.04 -22.05 8.50
C ASP A 54 18.55 -21.65 8.42
N PHE A 55 18.16 -20.55 9.07
CA PHE A 55 16.81 -20.03 9.02
C PHE A 55 16.37 -19.64 7.61
N LEU A 56 17.28 -19.11 6.80
CA LEU A 56 16.98 -18.70 5.42
C LEU A 56 16.95 -19.87 4.44
N THR A 57 17.69 -20.96 4.71
CA THR A 57 17.91 -22.04 3.74
C THR A 57 17.19 -23.34 4.07
N LYS A 58 16.73 -23.52 5.30
CA LYS A 58 16.00 -24.72 5.71
C LYS A 58 14.50 -24.61 5.47
N ALA A 59 13.86 -25.76 5.35
CA ALA A 59 12.39 -25.84 5.35
C ALA A 59 11.85 -25.72 6.78
N PRO A 60 10.60 -25.31 6.97
CA PRO A 60 9.94 -25.32 8.27
C PRO A 60 9.76 -26.76 8.78
N GLU A 61 9.99 -26.93 10.06
CA GLU A 61 9.86 -28.21 10.78
C GLU A 61 8.88 -28.03 11.95
N GLU A 62 8.38 -29.15 12.50
CA GLU A 62 7.51 -29.20 13.67
C GLU A 62 6.33 -28.19 13.62
N GLY A 63 5.58 -28.16 12.53
CA GLY A 63 4.44 -27.24 12.39
C GLY A 63 4.79 -25.76 12.36
N MET A 64 5.94 -25.40 11.78
CA MET A 64 6.49 -24.05 11.67
C MET A 64 7.05 -23.46 12.98
N THR A 65 7.26 -24.29 14.01
CA THR A 65 7.88 -23.84 15.27
C THR A 65 9.40 -23.90 15.22
N LYS A 66 9.96 -24.71 14.32
CA LYS A 66 11.39 -24.86 14.06
C LYS A 66 11.69 -24.84 12.56
N GLY A 67 12.97 -24.87 12.22
CA GLY A 67 13.45 -24.86 10.83
C GLY A 67 13.60 -23.45 10.28
N GLY A 68 13.26 -23.27 9.02
CA GLY A 68 13.47 -22.03 8.30
C GLY A 68 12.30 -21.61 7.41
N ILE A 69 12.54 -20.60 6.58
CA ILE A 69 11.54 -19.96 5.72
C ILE A 69 11.83 -20.12 4.22
N PHE A 70 12.76 -21.00 3.84
CA PHE A 70 13.18 -21.16 2.44
C PHE A 70 12.02 -21.39 1.45
N PRO A 71 11.06 -22.30 1.70
CA PRO A 71 9.93 -22.47 0.79
C PRO A 71 9.06 -21.23 0.65
N ALA A 72 8.90 -20.44 1.72
CA ALA A 72 8.17 -19.19 1.66
C ALA A 72 8.90 -18.13 0.80
N ILE A 73 10.22 -18.05 0.88
CA ILE A 73 11.04 -17.17 0.04
C ILE A 73 10.89 -17.57 -1.43
N VAL A 74 11.06 -18.84 -1.76
CA VAL A 74 10.95 -19.35 -3.13
C VAL A 74 9.53 -19.17 -3.65
N GLY A 75 8.52 -19.50 -2.86
CA GLY A 75 7.11 -19.29 -3.23
C GLY A 75 6.78 -17.82 -3.52
N THR A 76 7.25 -16.92 -2.67
CA THR A 76 7.10 -15.48 -2.88
C THR A 76 7.76 -15.02 -4.18
N PHE A 77 8.98 -15.51 -4.46
CA PHE A 77 9.67 -15.20 -5.72
C PHE A 77 8.88 -15.64 -6.94
N TYR A 78 8.39 -16.88 -6.96
CA TYR A 78 7.55 -17.39 -8.06
C TYR A 78 6.26 -16.60 -8.21
N LEU A 79 5.60 -16.24 -7.11
CA LEU A 79 4.38 -15.43 -7.15
C LEU A 79 4.65 -14.03 -7.72
N ILE A 80 5.73 -13.37 -7.30
CA ILE A 80 6.10 -12.05 -7.82
C ILE A 80 6.41 -12.12 -9.31
N VAL A 81 7.25 -13.05 -9.73
CA VAL A 81 7.63 -13.21 -11.15
C VAL A 81 6.41 -13.57 -11.98
N GLY A 82 5.63 -14.57 -11.57
CA GLY A 82 4.45 -15.02 -12.31
C GLY A 82 3.38 -13.94 -12.46
N SER A 83 3.07 -13.26 -11.35
CA SER A 83 2.10 -12.15 -11.39
C SER A 83 2.60 -10.97 -12.23
N SER A 84 3.90 -10.66 -12.18
CA SER A 84 4.49 -9.56 -12.93
C SER A 84 4.47 -9.82 -14.44
N ILE A 85 4.78 -11.04 -14.88
CA ILE A 85 4.75 -11.42 -16.31
C ILE A 85 3.35 -11.18 -16.91
N ILE A 86 2.31 -11.43 -16.13
CA ILE A 86 0.92 -11.24 -16.59
C ILE A 86 0.48 -9.78 -16.42
N SER A 87 0.76 -9.18 -15.28
CA SER A 87 0.23 -7.86 -14.93
C SER A 87 0.92 -6.71 -15.66
N PHE A 88 2.23 -6.77 -15.90
CA PHE A 88 2.96 -5.69 -16.56
C PHE A 88 2.48 -5.42 -18.00
N PRO A 89 2.39 -6.42 -18.89
CA PRO A 89 1.91 -6.16 -20.25
C PRO A 89 0.50 -5.57 -20.24
N ILE A 90 -0.41 -6.13 -19.46
CA ILE A 90 -1.80 -5.65 -19.37
C ILE A 90 -1.85 -4.24 -18.81
N GLY A 91 -1.11 -3.96 -17.74
CA GLY A 91 -1.07 -2.66 -17.09
C GLY A 91 -0.50 -1.57 -17.99
N ILE A 92 0.61 -1.86 -18.69
CA ILE A 92 1.26 -0.93 -19.63
C ILE A 92 0.33 -0.63 -20.81
N MET A 93 -0.23 -1.66 -21.44
CA MET A 93 -1.16 -1.48 -22.56
C MET A 93 -2.40 -0.70 -22.16
N SER A 94 -2.97 -1.00 -20.99
CA SER A 94 -4.12 -0.26 -20.43
C SER A 94 -3.76 1.19 -20.16
N GLY A 95 -2.60 1.45 -19.56
CA GLY A 95 -2.12 2.79 -19.24
C GLY A 95 -1.90 3.65 -20.51
N ILE A 96 -1.26 3.09 -21.53
CA ILE A 96 -1.07 3.76 -22.82
C ILE A 96 -2.42 4.06 -23.47
N TYR A 97 -3.30 3.06 -23.54
CA TYR A 97 -4.63 3.24 -24.12
C TYR A 97 -5.40 4.37 -23.41
N MET A 98 -5.41 4.39 -22.08
CA MET A 98 -6.12 5.39 -21.30
C MET A 98 -5.54 6.79 -21.40
N ASN A 99 -4.25 6.92 -21.73
CA ASN A 99 -3.58 8.22 -21.82
C ASN A 99 -3.56 8.78 -23.24
N GLU A 100 -3.36 7.94 -24.26
CA GLU A 100 -3.17 8.39 -25.64
C GLU A 100 -4.42 8.23 -26.51
N TYR A 101 -5.15 7.15 -26.34
CA TYR A 101 -6.25 6.80 -27.26
C TYR A 101 -7.64 7.07 -26.69
N ALA A 102 -7.79 7.06 -25.36
CA ALA A 102 -9.09 7.21 -24.75
C ALA A 102 -9.56 8.67 -24.80
N THR A 103 -10.61 8.93 -25.58
CA THR A 103 -11.29 10.22 -25.56
C THR A 103 -11.96 10.49 -24.21
N ASN A 104 -11.99 11.76 -23.78
CA ASN A 104 -12.56 12.18 -22.48
C ASN A 104 -14.08 11.95 -22.42
N GLY A 105 -14.49 10.68 -22.32
CA GLY A 105 -15.88 10.27 -22.17
C GLY A 105 -16.25 9.87 -20.75
N LYS A 106 -17.56 9.67 -20.50
CA LYS A 106 -18.09 9.22 -19.20
C LYS A 106 -17.48 7.87 -18.76
N VAL A 107 -17.26 6.96 -19.71
CA VAL A 107 -16.70 5.63 -19.46
C VAL A 107 -15.25 5.73 -19.02
N VAL A 108 -14.43 6.51 -19.71
CA VAL A 108 -13.01 6.73 -19.36
C VAL A 108 -12.89 7.34 -17.96
N ARG A 109 -13.73 8.33 -17.66
CA ARG A 109 -13.78 8.96 -16.34
C ARG A 109 -14.17 7.96 -15.25
N PHE A 110 -15.15 7.10 -15.52
CA PHE A 110 -15.57 6.06 -14.59
C PHE A 110 -14.44 5.06 -14.32
N ILE A 111 -13.78 4.54 -15.36
CA ILE A 111 -12.64 3.62 -15.22
C ILE A 111 -11.51 4.27 -14.40
N ARG A 112 -11.19 5.53 -14.68
CA ARG A 112 -10.15 6.26 -13.93
C ARG A 112 -10.49 6.43 -12.45
N ILE A 113 -11.75 6.72 -12.13
CA ILE A 113 -12.22 6.81 -10.74
C ILE A 113 -12.12 5.43 -10.06
N MET A 114 -12.54 4.36 -10.74
CA MET A 114 -12.45 3.00 -10.20
C MET A 114 -10.99 2.60 -9.94
N THR A 115 -10.09 2.82 -10.90
CA THR A 115 -8.67 2.50 -10.77
C THR A 115 -8.03 3.26 -9.60
N ASN A 116 -8.34 4.55 -9.46
CA ASN A 116 -7.83 5.35 -8.34
C ASN A 116 -8.37 4.87 -6.99
N ASN A 117 -9.62 4.42 -6.94
CA ASN A 117 -10.21 3.87 -5.72
C ASN A 117 -9.60 2.50 -5.37
N LEU A 118 -9.34 1.64 -6.38
CA LEU A 118 -8.68 0.36 -6.16
C LEU A 118 -7.28 0.51 -5.56
N SER A 119 -6.53 1.53 -5.97
CA SER A 119 -5.18 1.78 -5.45
C SER A 119 -5.16 2.14 -3.95
N GLY A 120 -6.30 2.59 -3.40
CA GLY A 120 -6.47 2.86 -1.97
C GLY A 120 -6.85 1.64 -1.13
N VAL A 121 -7.17 0.51 -1.75
CA VAL A 121 -7.59 -0.71 -1.04
C VAL A 121 -6.34 -1.48 -0.57
N PRO A 122 -6.24 -1.85 0.73
CA PRO A 122 -5.13 -2.66 1.23
C PRO A 122 -5.02 -4.00 0.48
N SER A 123 -3.79 -4.41 0.16
CA SER A 123 -3.51 -5.67 -0.56
C SER A 123 -4.08 -6.92 0.10
N VAL A 124 -4.19 -6.90 1.44
CA VAL A 124 -4.80 -7.98 2.23
C VAL A 124 -6.25 -8.23 1.82
N VAL A 125 -7.02 -7.19 1.50
CA VAL A 125 -8.41 -7.32 1.06
C VAL A 125 -8.50 -8.08 -0.27
N PHE A 126 -7.60 -7.78 -1.21
CA PHE A 126 -7.52 -8.54 -2.48
C PHE A 126 -7.11 -9.99 -2.25
N GLY A 127 -6.18 -10.24 -1.34
CA GLY A 127 -5.78 -11.59 -0.96
C GLY A 127 -6.93 -12.41 -0.38
N LEU A 128 -7.69 -11.84 0.56
CA LEU A 128 -8.86 -12.49 1.16
C LEU A 128 -9.98 -12.73 0.14
N LEU A 129 -10.22 -11.77 -0.74
CA LEU A 129 -11.22 -11.90 -1.80
C LEU A 129 -10.81 -12.99 -2.81
N GLY A 130 -9.52 -13.01 -3.20
CA GLY A 130 -8.97 -14.06 -4.05
C GLY A 130 -9.09 -15.43 -3.41
N MET A 131 -8.71 -15.57 -2.14
CA MET A 131 -8.85 -16.82 -1.40
C MET A 131 -10.31 -17.28 -1.33
N SER A 132 -11.24 -16.36 -1.03
CA SER A 132 -12.66 -16.69 -0.98
C SER A 132 -13.21 -17.16 -2.33
N LEU A 133 -12.79 -16.51 -3.42
CA LEU A 133 -13.25 -16.85 -4.76
C LEU A 133 -12.63 -18.16 -5.25
N PHE A 134 -11.31 -18.30 -5.21
CA PHE A 134 -10.63 -19.44 -5.81
C PHE A 134 -10.73 -20.71 -4.97
N VAL A 135 -10.58 -20.60 -3.66
CA VAL A 135 -10.64 -21.77 -2.77
C VAL A 135 -12.10 -22.15 -2.46
N ASN A 136 -12.90 -21.20 -1.97
CA ASN A 136 -14.25 -21.56 -1.48
C ASN A 136 -15.29 -21.66 -2.60
N ALA A 137 -15.22 -20.80 -3.64
CA ALA A 137 -16.23 -20.82 -4.70
C ALA A 137 -15.86 -21.74 -5.88
N LEU A 138 -14.57 -21.83 -6.23
CA LEU A 138 -14.09 -22.66 -7.34
C LEU A 138 -13.47 -24.00 -6.90
N GLY A 139 -13.24 -24.21 -5.60
CA GLY A 139 -12.63 -25.45 -5.08
C GLY A 139 -11.16 -25.64 -5.48
N TRP A 140 -10.42 -24.56 -5.74
CA TRP A 140 -9.02 -24.62 -6.20
C TRP A 140 -8.05 -24.59 -5.02
N GLY A 141 -8.20 -25.45 -4.07
CA GLY A 141 -7.34 -25.41 -2.87
C GLY A 141 -7.24 -26.72 -2.13
N ASP A 142 -7.87 -27.75 -2.65
CA ASP A 142 -7.84 -29.13 -2.12
C ASP A 142 -6.76 -29.97 -2.79
#